data_f9b8051fc1a8bf8ee918a7a3296de20a
#
_entry.id   f9b8051fc1a8bf8ee918a7a3296de20a
#
_cell.length_a   1.000
_cell.length_b   1.000
_cell.length_c   1.000
_cell.angle_alpha   90.00
_cell.angle_beta   90.00
_cell.angle_gamma   90.00
#
_symmetry.space_group_name_H-M   'P 1'
#
loop_
_entity.id
_entity.type
_entity.pdbx_description
1 polymer ?
#
loop_
_entity_poly.entity_id
_entity_poly.type
_entity_poly.pdbx_seq_one_letter_code
_entity_poly.pdbx_strand_id
1 'polypeptide(L)'
;MTSPRALRRTAAALVVIAALAALAIFGFAGESAARRVAPQLPATYLSGPRVTLASLLAGARGRGALVTFWASWCTPCGEEAGALERFATSAAGRGRIVGVNWSDGAGAARAFIRRHSWTFANLRDTYGRVGNAYRMRNLPTTFAIDGTGHITRVLQGPQTLASLTRALAGA
;
A
#
# COMPACT_ATOMS: atom_id res chain seq x y z
N MET A 1 -9.74 19.20 -63.17
CA MET A 1 -10.53 20.23 -62.47
C MET A 1 -11.21 19.58 -61.28
N THR A 2 -10.65 19.71 -60.10
CA THR A 2 -11.18 19.12 -58.87
C THR A 2 -12.30 20.04 -58.32
N SER A 3 -13.48 19.49 -58.14
CA SER A 3 -14.66 20.21 -57.66
C SER A 3 -14.39 20.84 -56.26
N PRO A 4 -14.78 22.11 -56.03
CA PRO A 4 -14.58 22.78 -54.73
C PRO A 4 -15.32 22.07 -53.56
N ARG A 5 -16.28 21.21 -53.87
CA ARG A 5 -16.99 20.38 -52.88
C ARG A 5 -16.13 19.18 -52.39
N ALA A 6 -15.25 18.63 -53.25
CA ALA A 6 -14.35 17.54 -52.86
C ALA A 6 -13.24 18.05 -51.91
N LEU A 7 -12.72 19.24 -52.19
CA LEU A 7 -11.67 19.87 -51.36
C LEU A 7 -12.16 20.21 -49.93
N ARG A 8 -13.42 20.66 -49.82
CA ARG A 8 -14.04 20.94 -48.52
C ARG A 8 -14.30 19.66 -47.68
N ARG A 9 -14.63 18.54 -48.32
CA ARG A 9 -14.87 17.27 -47.66
C ARG A 9 -13.55 16.65 -47.12
N THR A 10 -12.49 16.77 -47.89
CA THR A 10 -11.14 16.27 -47.42
C THR A 10 -10.58 17.13 -46.33
N ALA A 11 -10.73 18.45 -46.34
CA ALA A 11 -10.30 19.34 -45.28
C ALA A 11 -11.08 19.09 -43.97
N ALA A 12 -12.38 18.88 -44.03
CA ALA A 12 -13.19 18.55 -42.86
C ALA A 12 -12.80 17.19 -42.23
N ALA A 13 -12.51 16.17 -43.04
CA ALA A 13 -12.07 14.86 -42.55
C ALA A 13 -10.70 14.94 -41.88
N LEU A 14 -9.75 15.72 -42.39
CA LEU A 14 -8.43 15.90 -41.75
C LEU A 14 -8.55 16.63 -40.42
N VAL A 15 -9.42 17.63 -40.29
CA VAL A 15 -9.65 18.33 -39.02
C VAL A 15 -10.27 17.41 -37.97
N VAL A 16 -11.22 16.56 -38.35
CA VAL A 16 -11.81 15.57 -37.41
C VAL A 16 -10.80 14.52 -36.98
N ILE A 17 -9.94 14.02 -37.89
CA ILE A 17 -8.88 13.06 -37.54
C ILE A 17 -7.84 13.70 -36.62
N ALA A 18 -7.43 14.94 -36.88
CA ALA A 18 -6.53 15.69 -36.03
C ALA A 18 -7.11 15.96 -34.64
N ALA A 19 -8.40 16.29 -34.54
CA ALA A 19 -9.08 16.46 -33.26
C ALA A 19 -9.20 15.15 -32.47
N LEU A 20 -9.51 14.03 -33.15
CA LEU A 20 -9.57 12.72 -32.50
C LEU A 20 -8.18 12.25 -32.06
N ALA A 21 -7.13 12.50 -32.85
CA ALA A 21 -5.76 12.21 -32.45
C ALA A 21 -5.29 13.08 -31.26
N ALA A 22 -5.65 14.35 -31.24
CA ALA A 22 -5.38 15.22 -30.09
C ALA A 22 -6.13 14.76 -28.83
N LEU A 23 -7.41 14.36 -28.94
CA LEU A 23 -8.15 13.76 -27.81
C LEU A 23 -7.49 12.45 -27.32
N ALA A 24 -7.00 11.62 -28.23
CA ALA A 24 -6.29 10.39 -27.85
C ALA A 24 -4.96 10.68 -27.14
N ILE A 25 -4.23 11.71 -27.56
CA ILE A 25 -2.95 12.09 -26.93
C ILE A 25 -3.17 12.80 -25.60
N PHE A 26 -4.19 13.65 -25.47
CA PHE A 26 -4.52 14.33 -24.23
C PHE A 26 -5.37 13.48 -23.26
N GLY A 27 -6.15 12.51 -23.76
CA GLY A 27 -6.94 11.59 -22.94
C GLY A 27 -6.12 10.47 -22.28
N PHE A 28 -4.89 10.22 -22.72
CA PHE A 28 -3.92 9.29 -22.13
C PHE A 28 -2.87 9.96 -21.22
N ALA A 29 -3.02 11.24 -20.90
CA ALA A 29 -2.39 11.78 -19.70
C ALA A 29 -3.04 11.03 -18.54
N GLY A 30 -2.50 9.81 -18.24
CA GLY A 30 -2.96 8.95 -17.18
C GLY A 30 -3.08 9.79 -15.93
N GLU A 31 -4.28 9.89 -15.41
CA GLU A 31 -4.58 10.40 -14.08
C GLU A 31 -3.66 9.65 -13.14
N SER A 32 -2.53 10.24 -12.84
CA SER A 32 -1.62 9.79 -11.80
C SER A 32 -2.49 9.81 -10.56
N ALA A 33 -3.06 8.65 -10.20
CA ALA A 33 -3.90 8.52 -9.02
C ALA A 33 -3.12 9.16 -7.88
N ALA A 34 -3.58 10.34 -7.42
CA ALA A 34 -2.85 11.19 -6.50
C ALA A 34 -2.41 10.31 -5.35
N ARG A 35 -1.10 10.06 -5.23
CA ARG A 35 -0.53 9.19 -4.21
C ARG A 35 -0.98 9.74 -2.87
N ARG A 36 -1.80 8.97 -2.17
CA ARG A 36 -2.41 9.42 -0.93
C ARG A 36 -1.38 9.39 0.18
N VAL A 37 -1.27 10.49 0.94
CA VAL A 37 -0.44 10.54 2.15
C VAL A 37 -0.91 9.46 3.14
N ALA A 38 0.01 8.68 3.67
CA ALA A 38 -0.27 7.65 4.65
C ALA A 38 -0.68 8.29 5.99
N PRO A 39 -1.82 7.88 6.58
CA PRO A 39 -2.21 8.31 7.91
C PRO A 39 -1.17 7.92 8.98
N GLN A 40 -1.15 8.64 10.10
CA GLN A 40 -0.29 8.30 11.23
C GLN A 40 -0.66 6.93 11.82
N LEU A 41 0.35 6.25 12.37
CA LEU A 41 0.18 4.96 13.04
C LEU A 41 -0.47 5.13 14.43
N PRO A 42 -1.08 4.06 15.00
CA PRO A 42 -1.58 4.10 16.37
C PRO A 42 -0.44 4.37 17.36
N ALA A 43 -0.74 5.11 18.41
CA ALA A 43 0.22 5.36 19.51
C ALA A 43 0.32 4.18 20.49
N THR A 44 -0.70 3.30 20.53
CA THR A 44 -0.76 2.19 21.49
C THR A 44 0.17 1.07 21.07
N TYR A 45 1.19 0.85 21.90
CA TYR A 45 2.18 -0.21 21.71
C TYR A 45 1.63 -1.59 22.09
N LEU A 46 1.97 -2.61 21.31
CA LEU A 46 1.61 -4.00 21.56
C LEU A 46 2.83 -4.89 21.76
N SER A 47 3.80 -4.87 20.83
CA SER A 47 5.06 -5.65 20.93
C SER A 47 6.14 -5.14 19.96
N GLY A 48 7.38 -5.63 20.12
CA GLY A 48 8.53 -5.30 19.26
C GLY A 48 9.10 -3.91 19.55
N PRO A 49 9.85 -3.29 18.65
CA PRO A 49 10.37 -1.93 18.82
C PRO A 49 9.27 -0.89 18.78
N ARG A 50 9.41 0.21 19.53
CA ARG A 50 8.49 1.36 19.47
C ARG A 50 8.76 2.15 18.19
N VAL A 51 7.72 2.37 17.39
CA VAL A 51 7.83 3.09 16.12
C VAL A 51 6.67 4.06 15.93
N THR A 52 6.94 5.13 15.21
CA THR A 52 5.95 6.00 14.56
C THR A 52 6.10 5.85 13.05
N LEU A 53 5.17 6.34 12.26
CA LEU A 53 5.34 6.34 10.79
C LEU A 53 6.62 7.09 10.39
N ALA A 54 6.85 8.25 10.99
CA ALA A 54 8.05 9.05 10.72
C ALA A 54 9.35 8.30 11.04
N SER A 55 9.45 7.66 12.23
CA SER A 55 10.65 6.91 12.60
C SER A 55 10.85 5.64 11.75
N LEU A 56 9.77 4.98 11.34
CA LEU A 56 9.81 3.82 10.43
C LEU A 56 10.38 4.22 9.06
N LEU A 57 9.89 5.32 8.48
CA LEU A 57 10.35 5.83 7.19
C LEU A 57 11.80 6.36 7.25
N ALA A 58 12.16 7.07 8.33
CA ALA A 58 13.54 7.52 8.56
C ALA A 58 14.51 6.33 8.64
N GLY A 59 14.14 5.27 9.38
CA GLY A 59 14.92 4.03 9.47
C GLY A 59 15.04 3.29 8.13
N ALA A 60 14.04 3.43 7.27
CA ALA A 60 14.05 2.87 5.91
C ALA A 60 14.98 3.62 4.94
N ARG A 61 15.51 4.78 5.31
CA ARG A 61 16.45 5.58 4.51
C ARG A 61 15.96 5.86 3.08
N GLY A 62 14.72 6.33 2.97
CA GLY A 62 14.07 6.65 1.68
C GLY A 62 13.57 5.45 0.87
N ARG A 63 13.79 4.21 1.34
CA ARG A 63 13.40 2.97 0.62
C ARG A 63 11.96 2.51 0.89
N GLY A 64 11.16 3.31 1.57
CA GLY A 64 9.78 3.00 1.92
C GLY A 64 9.62 1.89 2.96
N ALA A 65 8.38 1.65 3.40
CA ALA A 65 8.04 0.68 4.44
C ALA A 65 6.67 0.03 4.19
N LEU A 66 6.39 -1.07 4.88
CA LEU A 66 5.11 -1.76 4.88
C LEU A 66 4.36 -1.51 6.18
N VAL A 67 3.06 -1.24 6.07
CA VAL A 67 2.10 -1.21 7.18
C VAL A 67 1.08 -2.31 6.92
N THR A 68 1.10 -3.38 7.74
CA THR A 68 0.18 -4.51 7.61
C THR A 68 -0.88 -4.49 8.70
N PHE A 69 -2.15 -4.55 8.32
CA PHE A 69 -3.28 -4.65 9.23
C PHE A 69 -3.68 -6.11 9.42
N TRP A 70 -3.85 -6.51 10.68
CA TRP A 70 -4.13 -7.89 11.06
C TRP A 70 -4.96 -7.98 12.34
N ALA A 71 -5.51 -9.16 12.63
CA ALA A 71 -6.15 -9.46 13.92
C ALA A 71 -5.92 -10.94 14.28
N SER A 72 -6.00 -11.26 15.57
CA SER A 72 -5.80 -12.63 16.06
C SER A 72 -6.94 -13.58 15.67
N TRP A 73 -8.13 -13.05 15.41
CA TRP A 73 -9.31 -13.77 14.95
C TRP A 73 -9.39 -13.92 13.44
N CYS A 74 -8.47 -13.30 12.69
CA CYS A 74 -8.42 -13.34 11.23
C CYS A 74 -7.65 -14.59 10.76
N THR A 75 -8.34 -15.62 10.29
CA THR A 75 -7.72 -16.86 9.79
C THR A 75 -6.70 -16.61 8.67
N PRO A 76 -7.02 -15.83 7.60
CA PRO A 76 -6.05 -15.54 6.54
C PRO A 76 -4.80 -14.77 7.03
N CYS A 77 -4.91 -14.01 8.13
CA CYS A 77 -3.74 -13.36 8.74
C CYS A 77 -2.75 -14.39 9.32
N GLY A 78 -3.27 -15.53 9.81
CA GLY A 78 -2.44 -16.65 10.24
C GLY A 78 -1.68 -17.33 9.10
N GLU A 79 -2.29 -17.39 7.92
CA GLU A 79 -1.67 -17.97 6.71
C GLU A 79 -0.45 -17.17 6.24
N GLU A 80 -0.50 -15.85 6.30
CA GLU A 80 0.62 -14.98 5.90
C GLU A 80 1.66 -14.74 6.99
N ALA A 81 1.36 -15.09 8.25
CA ALA A 81 2.16 -14.70 9.40
C ALA A 81 3.65 -15.09 9.29
N GLY A 82 3.92 -16.29 8.77
CA GLY A 82 5.29 -16.75 8.52
C GLY A 82 5.99 -15.97 7.40
N ALA A 83 5.24 -15.51 6.38
CA ALA A 83 5.82 -14.69 5.31
C ALA A 83 6.19 -13.28 5.80
N LEU A 84 5.37 -12.70 6.68
CA LEU A 84 5.65 -11.40 7.30
C LEU A 84 6.90 -11.46 8.17
N GLU A 85 7.10 -12.50 8.98
CA GLU A 85 8.31 -12.65 9.79
C GLU A 85 9.55 -12.89 8.93
N ARG A 86 9.48 -13.75 7.92
CA ARG A 86 10.59 -13.93 6.97
C ARG A 86 10.94 -12.61 6.26
N PHE A 87 9.94 -11.80 5.91
CA PHE A 87 10.19 -10.48 5.34
C PHE A 87 10.86 -9.57 6.36
N ALA A 88 10.33 -9.48 7.59
CA ALA A 88 10.85 -8.62 8.65
C ALA A 88 12.32 -8.90 9.01
N THR A 89 12.74 -10.16 8.91
CA THR A 89 14.13 -10.60 9.20
C THR A 89 15.04 -10.57 7.98
N SER A 90 14.50 -10.43 6.77
CA SER A 90 15.27 -10.36 5.51
C SER A 90 16.06 -9.05 5.38
N ALA A 91 17.05 -9.03 4.49
CA ALA A 91 17.78 -7.80 4.14
C ALA A 91 16.87 -6.71 3.54
N ALA A 92 15.81 -7.10 2.82
CA ALA A 92 14.86 -6.18 2.21
C ALA A 92 13.88 -5.55 3.23
N GLY A 93 13.49 -6.30 4.25
CA GLY A 93 12.39 -5.95 5.16
C GLY A 93 12.80 -5.47 6.54
N ARG A 94 14.05 -5.70 6.97
CA ARG A 94 14.52 -5.36 8.32
C ARG A 94 14.34 -3.88 8.62
N GLY A 95 13.56 -3.58 9.66
CA GLY A 95 13.23 -2.22 10.08
C GLY A 95 12.27 -1.48 9.13
N ARG A 96 11.62 -2.20 8.20
CA ARG A 96 10.75 -1.62 7.18
C ARG A 96 9.32 -2.19 7.17
N ILE A 97 8.91 -2.80 8.26
CA ILE A 97 7.54 -3.32 8.44
C ILE A 97 7.04 -3.01 9.83
N VAL A 98 5.75 -2.69 9.92
CA VAL A 98 5.01 -2.56 11.17
C VAL A 98 3.64 -3.24 11.03
N GLY A 99 3.24 -3.98 12.04
CA GLY A 99 1.90 -4.52 12.18
C GLY A 99 0.97 -3.56 12.91
N VAL A 100 -0.25 -3.44 12.44
CA VAL A 100 -1.34 -2.73 13.12
C VAL A 100 -2.44 -3.73 13.44
N ASN A 101 -2.55 -4.08 14.71
CA ASN A 101 -3.59 -4.97 15.21
C ASN A 101 -4.91 -4.22 15.28
N TRP A 102 -5.89 -4.62 14.49
CA TRP A 102 -7.14 -3.90 14.26
C TRP A 102 -8.31 -4.54 15.01
N SER A 103 -9.02 -3.73 15.83
CA SER A 103 -10.25 -4.13 16.54
C SER A 103 -10.17 -5.49 17.23
N ASP A 104 -9.12 -5.71 18.04
CA ASP A 104 -8.80 -7.01 18.62
C ASP A 104 -8.50 -6.90 20.12
N GLY A 105 -8.61 -8.01 20.84
CA GLY A 105 -8.23 -8.11 22.24
C GLY A 105 -6.72 -8.15 22.44
N ALA A 106 -6.17 -7.29 23.31
CA ALA A 106 -4.70 -7.21 23.52
C ALA A 106 -4.08 -8.54 23.95
N GLY A 107 -4.77 -9.35 24.75
CA GLY A 107 -4.32 -10.67 25.18
C GLY A 107 -4.22 -11.65 24.03
N ALA A 108 -5.26 -11.75 23.20
CA ALA A 108 -5.32 -12.59 22.02
C ALA A 108 -4.28 -12.17 20.97
N ALA A 109 -4.16 -10.85 20.75
CA ALA A 109 -3.15 -10.29 19.85
C ALA A 109 -1.71 -10.66 20.28
N ARG A 110 -1.37 -10.51 21.57
CA ARG A 110 -0.05 -10.93 22.07
C ARG A 110 0.18 -12.44 21.96
N ALA A 111 -0.86 -13.26 22.18
CA ALA A 111 -0.77 -14.70 22.00
C ALA A 111 -0.50 -15.08 20.54
N PHE A 112 -1.14 -14.39 19.58
CA PHE A 112 -0.92 -14.55 18.16
C PHE A 112 0.54 -14.20 17.78
N ILE A 113 1.04 -13.03 18.22
CA ILE A 113 2.43 -12.59 18.00
C ILE A 113 3.44 -13.65 18.52
N ARG A 114 3.24 -14.16 19.72
CA ARG A 114 4.12 -15.21 20.28
C ARG A 114 4.05 -16.49 19.48
N ARG A 115 2.85 -16.95 19.11
CA ARG A 115 2.65 -18.18 18.31
C ARG A 115 3.38 -18.12 16.97
N HIS A 116 3.41 -16.97 16.34
CA HIS A 116 4.06 -16.77 15.04
C HIS A 116 5.48 -16.22 15.15
N SER A 117 6.02 -16.09 16.39
CA SER A 117 7.40 -15.62 16.68
C SER A 117 7.71 -14.27 16.03
N TRP A 118 6.75 -13.36 15.94
CA TRP A 118 6.95 -12.06 15.32
C TRP A 118 7.89 -11.17 16.10
N THR A 119 8.92 -10.64 15.43
CA THR A 119 9.98 -9.79 16.00
C THR A 119 9.83 -8.32 15.63
N PHE A 120 9.04 -7.99 14.63
CA PHE A 120 8.80 -6.61 14.18
C PHE A 120 7.81 -5.87 15.07
N ALA A 121 7.78 -4.54 14.91
CA ALA A 121 6.90 -3.66 15.68
C ALA A 121 5.43 -3.99 15.44
N ASN A 122 4.63 -4.07 16.50
CA ASN A 122 3.18 -4.19 16.43
C ASN A 122 2.53 -3.14 17.32
N LEU A 123 1.60 -2.40 16.75
CA LEU A 123 0.81 -1.36 17.38
C LEU A 123 -0.67 -1.79 17.42
N ARG A 124 -1.45 -1.19 18.29
CA ARG A 124 -2.86 -1.57 18.48
C ARG A 124 -3.80 -0.44 18.09
N ASP A 125 -4.66 -0.70 17.15
CA ASP A 125 -5.80 0.14 16.75
C ASP A 125 -7.09 -0.39 17.39
N THR A 126 -7.28 -0.09 18.66
CA THR A 126 -8.35 -0.63 19.51
C THR A 126 -9.75 -0.40 18.94
N TYR A 127 -9.96 0.76 18.33
CA TYR A 127 -11.28 1.20 17.83
C TYR A 127 -11.36 1.25 16.30
N GLY A 128 -10.36 0.74 15.60
CA GLY A 128 -10.33 0.69 14.15
C GLY A 128 -10.16 2.05 13.46
N ARG A 129 -9.83 3.11 14.19
CA ARG A 129 -9.75 4.47 13.65
C ARG A 129 -8.65 4.63 12.61
N VAL A 130 -7.50 4.00 12.85
CA VAL A 130 -6.38 4.07 11.92
C VAL A 130 -6.66 3.23 10.68
N GLY A 131 -7.22 2.02 10.83
CA GLY A 131 -7.67 1.21 9.70
C GLY A 131 -8.68 1.96 8.81
N ASN A 132 -9.64 2.68 9.43
CA ASN A 132 -10.60 3.51 8.71
C ASN A 132 -9.90 4.69 7.97
N ALA A 133 -8.92 5.35 8.60
CA ALA A 133 -8.14 6.41 7.96
C ALA A 133 -7.32 5.89 6.77
N TYR A 134 -6.77 4.67 6.85
CA TYR A 134 -6.14 3.97 5.74
C TYR A 134 -7.14 3.51 4.68
N ARG A 135 -8.46 3.63 4.92
CA ARG A 135 -9.55 3.10 4.08
C ARG A 135 -9.42 1.59 3.86
N MET A 136 -8.95 0.89 4.90
CA MET A 136 -8.90 -0.57 4.90
C MET A 136 -10.33 -1.14 4.81
N ARG A 137 -10.53 -2.19 4.02
CA ARG A 137 -11.85 -2.81 3.81
C ARG A 137 -11.93 -4.23 4.35
N ASN A 138 -10.82 -4.93 4.41
CA ASN A 138 -10.73 -6.33 4.83
C ASN A 138 -9.38 -6.63 5.48
N LEU A 139 -9.27 -7.76 6.17
CA LEU A 139 -8.04 -8.29 6.71
C LEU A 139 -7.63 -9.58 5.98
N PRO A 140 -6.34 -9.83 5.81
CA PRO A 140 -5.24 -8.88 6.01
C PRO A 140 -5.16 -7.87 4.86
N THR A 141 -4.65 -6.67 5.15
CA THR A 141 -4.33 -5.67 4.12
C THR A 141 -2.97 -5.06 4.45
N THR A 142 -2.07 -5.01 3.48
CA THR A 142 -0.75 -4.40 3.61
C THR A 142 -0.62 -3.20 2.67
N PHE A 143 -0.19 -2.08 3.22
CA PHE A 143 0.07 -0.84 2.49
C PHE A 143 1.58 -0.68 2.30
N ALA A 144 2.03 -0.50 1.06
CA ALA A 144 3.38 -0.06 0.77
C ALA A 144 3.40 1.48 0.74
N ILE A 145 4.33 2.06 1.49
CA ILE A 145 4.50 3.50 1.67
C ILE A 145 5.90 3.85 1.20
N ASP A 146 6.02 4.84 0.33
CA ASP A 146 7.32 5.32 -0.15
C ASP A 146 8.07 6.15 0.90
N GLY A 147 9.33 6.50 0.60
CA GLY A 147 10.16 7.29 1.51
C GLY A 147 9.65 8.70 1.79
N THR A 148 8.68 9.19 1.00
CA THR A 148 8.04 10.50 1.18
C THR A 148 6.73 10.43 1.97
N GLY A 149 6.32 9.22 2.37
CA GLY A 149 5.12 9.00 3.18
C GLY A 149 3.83 8.82 2.38
N HIS A 150 3.90 8.54 1.08
CA HIS A 150 2.72 8.29 0.26
C HIS A 150 2.48 6.79 0.07
N ILE A 151 1.21 6.40 0.10
CA ILE A 151 0.80 5.03 -0.22
C ILE A 151 0.97 4.80 -1.72
N THR A 152 1.83 3.85 -2.08
CA THR A 152 2.11 3.49 -3.48
C THR A 152 1.38 2.23 -3.92
N ARG A 153 1.09 1.32 -2.96
CA ARG A 153 0.37 0.06 -3.25
C ARG A 153 -0.50 -0.36 -2.07
N VAL A 154 -1.59 -1.06 -2.39
CA VAL A 154 -2.45 -1.73 -1.41
C VAL A 154 -2.53 -3.20 -1.80
N LEU A 155 -2.08 -4.07 -0.91
CA LEU A 155 -2.09 -5.52 -1.09
C LEU A 155 -3.20 -6.08 -0.20
N GLN A 156 -4.19 -6.72 -0.78
CA GLN A 156 -5.31 -7.34 -0.07
C GLN A 156 -5.13 -8.85 -0.01
N GLY A 157 -5.58 -9.46 1.10
CA GLY A 157 -5.44 -10.88 1.36
C GLY A 157 -4.02 -11.32 1.74
N PRO A 158 -3.80 -12.63 1.98
CA PRO A 158 -2.53 -13.17 2.42
C PRO A 158 -1.39 -12.89 1.45
N GLN A 159 -0.23 -12.47 1.99
CA GLN A 159 0.94 -12.12 1.21
C GLN A 159 2.03 -13.18 1.32
N THR A 160 2.87 -13.24 0.30
CA THR A 160 4.11 -14.04 0.28
C THR A 160 5.33 -13.13 0.49
N LEU A 161 6.48 -13.72 0.84
CA LEU A 161 7.74 -12.98 0.89
C LEU A 161 8.03 -12.26 -0.44
N ALA A 162 7.76 -12.91 -1.55
CA ALA A 162 7.99 -12.34 -2.89
C ALA A 162 7.08 -11.15 -3.18
N SER A 163 5.78 -11.21 -2.84
CA SER A 163 4.84 -10.09 -3.04
C SER A 163 5.19 -8.88 -2.15
N LEU A 164 5.56 -9.12 -0.88
CA LEU A 164 6.01 -8.08 0.04
C LEU A 164 7.29 -7.37 -0.46
N THR A 165 8.27 -8.16 -0.93
CA THR A 165 9.52 -7.61 -1.48
C THR A 165 9.26 -6.78 -2.73
N ARG A 166 8.44 -7.27 -3.67
CA ARG A 166 8.07 -6.51 -4.88
C ARG A 166 7.29 -5.23 -4.57
N ALA A 167 6.47 -5.23 -3.51
CA ALA A 167 5.71 -4.06 -3.14
C ALA A 167 6.62 -2.88 -2.76
N LEU A 168 7.76 -3.14 -2.14
CA LEU A 168 8.75 -2.12 -1.77
C LEU A 168 9.78 -1.81 -2.87
N ALA A 169 9.96 -2.65 -3.86
CA ALA A 169 10.88 -2.38 -4.97
C ALA A 169 10.40 -1.24 -5.88
N GLY A 170 9.13 -0.86 -5.81
CA GLY A 170 8.52 0.25 -6.57
C GLY A 170 7.92 1.34 -5.67
N ALA A 171 8.34 1.41 -4.40
CA ALA A 171 7.89 2.40 -3.42
C ALA A 171 8.93 3.51 -3.24
#